data_8d67afd9de4d841938b4eda4841372d2
#
_entry.id   8d67afd9de4d841938b4eda4841372d2
#
_cell.length_a   1.000
_cell.length_b   1.000
_cell.length_c   1.000
_cell.angle_alpha   90.00
_cell.angle_beta   90.00
_cell.angle_gamma   90.00
#
_symmetry.space_group_name_H-M   'P 1'
#
loop_
_entity.id
_entity.type
_entity.pdbx_description
1 polymer ?
#
loop_
_entity_poly.entity_id
_entity_poly.type
_entity_poly.pdbx_seq_one_letter_code
_entity_poly.pdbx_strand_id
1 'polypeptide(L)'
;MKIYSTRHGQTDYNKKEIVLGTTDLPLNETGLAQAEELAENVRKLDNIDIIIASPMLRAQTTAKVVAEKCELKIITDERFREWDYGEYEGKSRFIDGFAESKTQFGVRMGRSGESLLQLSHRVYSAIDDIIEKFGGKNVLIVSHGGICRVIETYFNDMTTAKYSNWFMGNCQLIEYEIDEERG
;
A
#
# COMPACT_ATOMS: atom_id res chain seq x y z
N MET A 1 -5.63 10.38 -16.50
CA MET A 1 -5.34 10.38 -15.05
C MET A 1 -4.35 9.27 -14.73
N LYS A 2 -3.38 9.52 -13.82
CA LYS A 2 -2.47 8.46 -13.36
C LYS A 2 -2.63 8.24 -11.85
N ILE A 3 -2.57 6.98 -11.44
CA ILE A 3 -2.44 6.60 -10.03
C ILE A 3 -1.06 5.99 -9.82
N TYR A 4 -0.34 6.52 -8.86
CA TYR A 4 0.94 5.98 -8.41
C TYR A 4 0.72 5.27 -7.08
N SER A 5 1.31 4.11 -6.90
CA SER A 5 1.26 3.36 -5.64
C SER A 5 2.66 3.17 -5.09
N THR A 6 2.81 3.34 -3.79
CA THR A 6 4.06 3.07 -3.09
C THR A 6 3.80 2.44 -1.73
N ARG A 7 4.71 1.57 -1.32
CA ARG A 7 4.76 1.01 0.03
C ARG A 7 5.59 1.92 0.94
N HIS A 8 5.17 2.08 2.20
CA HIS A 8 5.92 2.82 3.22
C HIS A 8 7.40 2.38 3.32
N GLY A 9 8.27 3.24 3.85
CA GLY A 9 9.66 2.95 4.13
C GLY A 9 9.84 1.80 5.14
N GLN A 10 11.05 1.24 5.23
CA GLN A 10 11.34 0.09 6.07
C GLN A 10 11.07 0.36 7.57
N THR A 11 10.51 -0.63 8.26
CA THR A 11 10.38 -0.71 9.72
C THR A 11 11.29 -1.81 10.26
N ASP A 12 11.48 -1.87 11.58
CA ASP A 12 12.24 -2.95 12.21
C ASP A 12 11.59 -4.32 12.02
N TYR A 13 10.25 -4.40 11.93
CA TYR A 13 9.56 -5.65 11.63
C TYR A 13 9.82 -6.09 10.19
N ASN A 14 9.88 -5.16 9.23
CA ASN A 14 10.26 -5.52 7.86
C ASN A 14 11.68 -6.07 7.78
N LYS A 15 12.64 -5.43 8.48
CA LYS A 15 14.03 -5.87 8.55
C LYS A 15 14.18 -7.27 9.18
N LYS A 16 13.34 -7.59 10.17
CA LYS A 16 13.33 -8.88 10.89
C LYS A 16 12.41 -9.91 10.25
N GLU A 17 11.77 -9.60 9.12
CA GLU A 17 10.82 -10.47 8.43
C GLU A 17 9.65 -10.93 9.32
N ILE A 18 9.16 -10.02 10.15
CA ILE A 18 8.00 -10.19 11.02
C ILE A 18 6.76 -9.65 10.31
N VAL A 19 5.64 -10.37 10.46
CA VAL A 19 4.32 -9.95 9.93
C VAL A 19 3.89 -8.67 10.64
N LEU A 20 3.62 -7.64 9.85
CA LEU A 20 3.23 -6.31 10.33
C LEU A 20 1.95 -5.87 9.62
N GLY A 21 0.84 -5.99 10.28
CA GLY A 21 -0.48 -5.56 9.83
C GLY A 21 -0.97 -4.35 10.62
N THR A 22 -1.82 -4.59 11.61
CA THR A 22 -2.46 -3.54 12.43
C THR A 22 -1.56 -2.92 13.49
N THR A 23 -0.46 -3.57 13.87
CA THR A 23 0.54 -2.97 14.77
C THR A 23 1.13 -1.72 14.14
N ASP A 24 1.15 -0.62 14.87
CA ASP A 24 1.65 0.66 14.34
C ASP A 24 3.06 0.95 14.85
N LEU A 25 4.04 0.78 13.94
CA LEU A 25 5.46 0.98 14.20
C LEU A 25 6.02 2.12 13.33
N PRO A 26 7.01 2.87 13.83
CA PRO A 26 7.69 3.89 13.06
C PRO A 26 8.60 3.30 11.98
N LEU A 27 9.04 4.13 11.05
CA LEU A 27 10.15 3.84 10.16
C LEU A 27 11.44 3.71 10.97
N ASN A 28 12.34 2.83 10.52
CA ASN A 28 13.73 2.83 11.00
C ASN A 28 14.59 3.80 10.14
N GLU A 29 15.87 3.92 10.46
CA GLU A 29 16.79 4.80 9.74
C GLU A 29 16.84 4.52 8.23
N THR A 30 16.85 3.24 7.85
CA THR A 30 16.80 2.82 6.44
C THR A 30 15.49 3.28 5.79
N GLY A 31 14.36 3.14 6.50
CA GLY A 31 13.05 3.56 6.00
C GLY A 31 12.93 5.08 5.81
N LEU A 32 13.55 5.87 6.67
CA LEU A 32 13.62 7.32 6.50
C LEU A 32 14.45 7.70 5.27
N ALA A 33 15.62 7.07 5.07
CA ALA A 33 16.42 7.29 3.86
C ALA A 33 15.68 6.88 2.57
N GLN A 34 14.94 5.77 2.61
CA GLN A 34 14.10 5.33 1.48
C GLN A 34 12.98 6.33 1.18
N ALA A 35 12.37 6.94 2.20
CA ALA A 35 11.34 7.96 2.02
C ALA A 35 11.91 9.25 1.37
N GLU A 36 13.14 9.64 1.73
CA GLU A 36 13.84 10.76 1.09
C GLU A 36 14.15 10.49 -0.39
N GLU A 37 14.62 9.28 -0.72
CA GLU A 37 14.85 8.87 -2.11
C GLU A 37 13.55 8.85 -2.91
N LEU A 38 12.46 8.33 -2.33
CA LEU A 38 11.13 8.37 -2.95
C LEU A 38 10.71 9.81 -3.23
N ALA A 39 10.90 10.72 -2.28
CA ALA A 39 10.54 12.11 -2.43
C ALA A 39 11.31 12.78 -3.59
N GLU A 40 12.61 12.47 -3.76
CA GLU A 40 13.39 12.93 -4.93
C GLU A 40 12.85 12.37 -6.25
N ASN A 41 12.44 11.11 -6.27
CA ASN A 41 11.88 10.49 -7.47
C ASN A 41 10.53 11.11 -7.82
N VAL A 42 9.64 11.32 -6.84
CA VAL A 42 8.35 12.00 -7.03
C VAL A 42 8.55 13.43 -7.53
N ARG A 43 9.49 14.17 -6.95
CA ARG A 43 9.82 15.54 -7.38
C ARG A 43 10.28 15.60 -8.85
N LYS A 44 11.04 14.60 -9.31
CA LYS A 44 11.51 14.53 -10.71
C LYS A 44 10.39 14.21 -11.70
N LEU A 45 9.34 13.49 -11.27
CA LEU A 45 8.17 13.25 -12.12
C LEU A 45 7.39 14.55 -12.39
N ASP A 46 7.35 15.46 -11.41
CA ASP A 46 6.72 16.79 -11.47
C ASP A 46 5.28 16.77 -12.02
N ASN A 47 4.55 15.71 -11.74
CA ASN A 47 3.20 15.50 -12.27
C ASN A 47 2.19 14.93 -11.26
N ILE A 48 2.55 14.79 -9.99
CA ILE A 48 1.65 14.32 -8.93
C ILE A 48 1.00 15.53 -8.27
N ASP A 49 -0.33 15.50 -8.15
CA ASP A 49 -1.13 16.62 -7.63
C ASP A 49 -1.49 16.46 -6.15
N ILE A 50 -1.57 15.22 -5.67
CA ILE A 50 -2.06 14.94 -4.32
C ILE A 50 -1.58 13.59 -3.81
N ILE A 51 -1.40 13.47 -2.50
CA ILE A 51 -1.08 12.23 -1.81
C ILE A 51 -2.30 11.75 -1.03
N ILE A 52 -2.65 10.46 -1.20
CA ILE A 52 -3.60 9.77 -0.34
C ILE A 52 -2.83 8.72 0.45
N ALA A 53 -2.92 8.76 1.78
CA ALA A 53 -2.09 7.92 2.63
C ALA A 53 -2.92 7.11 3.63
N SER A 54 -2.44 5.90 3.91
CA SER A 54 -2.90 5.11 5.06
C SER A 54 -2.76 5.90 6.37
N PRO A 55 -3.65 5.73 7.36
CA PRO A 55 -3.56 6.42 8.65
C PRO A 55 -2.37 5.96 9.50
N MET A 56 -1.74 4.83 9.18
CA MET A 56 -0.68 4.25 10.00
C MET A 56 0.60 5.06 9.99
N LEU A 57 1.25 5.18 11.15
CA LEU A 57 2.42 6.04 11.37
C LEU A 57 3.51 5.90 10.30
N ARG A 58 3.87 4.66 9.95
CA ARG A 58 4.89 4.37 8.92
C ARG A 58 4.54 4.92 7.54
N ALA A 59 3.27 4.84 7.15
CA ALA A 59 2.80 5.39 5.87
C ALA A 59 2.66 6.92 5.93
N GLN A 60 2.14 7.45 7.02
CA GLN A 60 2.06 8.90 7.26
C GLN A 60 3.43 9.56 7.26
N THR A 61 4.43 8.93 7.92
CA THR A 61 5.81 9.43 7.93
C THR A 61 6.40 9.44 6.52
N THR A 62 6.22 8.36 5.76
CA THR A 62 6.67 8.31 4.35
C THR A 62 5.98 9.38 3.51
N ALA A 63 4.66 9.50 3.62
CA ALA A 63 3.88 10.50 2.89
C ALA A 63 4.29 11.93 3.23
N LYS A 64 4.59 12.20 4.51
CA LYS A 64 5.01 13.53 4.99
C LYS A 64 6.34 13.95 4.38
N VAL A 65 7.34 13.06 4.33
CA VAL A 65 8.63 13.35 3.69
C VAL A 65 8.44 13.73 2.22
N VAL A 66 7.61 12.98 1.49
CA VAL A 66 7.28 13.30 0.08
C VAL A 66 6.52 14.63 -0.03
N ALA A 67 5.51 14.83 0.81
CA ALA A 67 4.66 16.02 0.77
C ALA A 67 5.45 17.31 1.05
N GLU A 68 6.35 17.29 2.02
CA GLU A 68 7.19 18.45 2.37
C GLU A 68 8.13 18.83 1.22
N LYS A 69 8.69 17.82 0.53
CA LYS A 69 9.64 18.04 -0.58
C LYS A 69 8.98 18.48 -1.89
N CYS A 70 7.74 18.04 -2.11
CA CYS A 70 7.00 18.29 -3.36
C CYS A 70 5.87 19.32 -3.19
N GLU A 71 5.71 19.91 -2.00
CA GLU A 71 4.63 20.85 -1.66
C GLU A 71 3.21 20.29 -1.92
N LEU A 72 3.02 18.99 -1.64
CA LEU A 72 1.77 18.30 -1.90
C LEU A 72 0.89 18.19 -0.65
N LYS A 73 -0.43 18.15 -0.85
CA LYS A 73 -1.38 17.86 0.23
C LYS A 73 -1.49 16.37 0.47
N ILE A 74 -1.64 15.99 1.75
CA ILE A 74 -1.95 14.63 2.18
C ILE A 74 -3.42 14.57 2.58
N ILE A 75 -4.12 13.58 2.05
CA ILE A 75 -5.44 13.14 2.52
C ILE A 75 -5.25 11.77 3.14
N THR A 76 -5.75 11.56 4.35
CA THR A 76 -5.75 10.26 5.00
C THR A 76 -7.02 9.49 4.65
N ASP A 77 -6.89 8.23 4.24
CA ASP A 77 -8.01 7.33 3.99
C ASP A 77 -7.81 6.01 4.74
N GLU A 78 -8.72 5.71 5.66
CA GLU A 78 -8.72 4.51 6.50
C GLU A 78 -8.74 3.20 5.69
N ARG A 79 -9.29 3.24 4.49
CA ARG A 79 -9.38 2.07 3.60
C ARG A 79 -8.02 1.61 3.07
N PHE A 80 -6.96 2.42 3.19
CA PHE A 80 -5.58 2.03 2.83
C PHE A 80 -4.76 1.52 4.02
N ARG A 81 -5.36 1.31 5.21
CA ARG A 81 -4.72 0.63 6.34
C ARG A 81 -4.31 -0.79 5.94
N GLU A 82 -3.17 -1.28 6.45
CA GLU A 82 -2.65 -2.61 6.11
C GLU A 82 -3.68 -3.71 6.44
N TRP A 83 -3.51 -4.84 5.80
CA TRP A 83 -4.29 -6.04 6.03
C TRP A 83 -4.21 -6.46 7.50
N ASP A 84 -5.34 -6.75 8.11
CA ASP A 84 -5.39 -7.36 9.43
C ASP A 84 -5.05 -8.85 9.32
N TYR A 85 -3.84 -9.19 9.74
CA TYR A 85 -3.32 -10.55 9.66
C TYR A 85 -3.75 -11.45 10.84
N GLY A 86 -4.58 -10.94 11.78
CA GLY A 86 -5.09 -11.70 12.92
C GLY A 86 -3.98 -12.34 13.73
N GLU A 87 -4.08 -13.64 14.01
CA GLU A 87 -3.12 -14.37 14.82
C GLU A 87 -1.70 -14.50 14.24
N TYR A 88 -1.49 -14.10 12.99
CA TYR A 88 -0.15 -14.05 12.38
C TYR A 88 0.64 -12.79 12.75
N GLU A 89 -0.04 -11.76 13.27
CA GLU A 89 0.58 -10.49 13.65
C GLU A 89 1.75 -10.72 14.62
N GLY A 90 2.90 -10.09 14.35
CA GLY A 90 4.11 -10.20 15.18
C GLY A 90 4.87 -11.52 15.06
N LYS A 91 4.40 -12.47 14.25
CA LYS A 91 5.09 -13.74 13.99
C LYS A 91 6.01 -13.64 12.77
N SER A 92 6.89 -14.63 12.60
CA SER A 92 7.70 -14.73 11.39
C SER A 92 6.82 -14.81 10.14
N ARG A 93 7.17 -14.10 9.07
CA ARG A 93 6.48 -14.22 7.77
C ARG A 93 6.61 -15.59 7.11
N PHE A 94 7.51 -16.45 7.64
CA PHE A 94 7.73 -17.82 7.18
C PHE A 94 7.00 -18.85 8.05
N ILE A 95 6.13 -18.41 8.98
CA ILE A 95 5.32 -19.33 9.76
C ILE A 95 4.38 -20.12 8.86
N ASP A 96 4.20 -21.40 9.19
CA ASP A 96 3.34 -22.30 8.42
C ASP A 96 1.92 -21.73 8.24
N GLY A 97 1.38 -21.87 7.06
CA GLY A 97 0.04 -21.43 6.69
C GLY A 97 -0.09 -19.93 6.37
N PHE A 98 0.89 -19.08 6.66
CA PHE A 98 0.78 -17.65 6.38
C PHE A 98 0.77 -17.34 4.89
N ALA A 99 1.65 -17.96 4.11
CA ALA A 99 1.71 -17.74 2.67
C ALA A 99 0.44 -18.24 1.96
N GLU A 100 -0.02 -19.42 2.31
CA GLU A 100 -1.22 -20.06 1.76
C GLU A 100 -2.49 -19.26 2.11
N SER A 101 -2.58 -18.72 3.32
CA SER A 101 -3.72 -17.94 3.80
C SER A 101 -4.00 -16.72 2.94
N LYS A 102 -2.98 -16.11 2.32
CA LYS A 102 -3.11 -14.92 1.46
C LYS A 102 -3.95 -15.14 0.21
N THR A 103 -4.14 -16.38 -0.20
CA THR A 103 -4.90 -16.76 -1.40
C THR A 103 -6.26 -17.39 -1.10
N GLN A 104 -6.64 -17.43 0.18
CA GLN A 104 -7.95 -17.94 0.61
C GLN A 104 -8.97 -16.80 0.64
N PHE A 105 -9.78 -16.67 -0.40
CA PHE A 105 -10.65 -15.51 -0.63
C PHE A 105 -11.54 -15.12 0.54
N GLY A 106 -12.40 -16.04 1.00
CA GLY A 106 -13.43 -15.77 2.01
C GLY A 106 -13.03 -16.13 3.44
N VAL A 107 -11.82 -16.67 3.65
CA VAL A 107 -11.35 -17.08 4.97
C VAL A 107 -10.64 -15.93 5.65
N ARG A 108 -10.96 -15.68 6.93
CA ARG A 108 -10.29 -14.65 7.72
C ARG A 108 -8.82 -15.02 7.96
N MET A 109 -7.94 -14.08 7.70
CA MET A 109 -6.51 -14.21 7.95
C MET A 109 -6.27 -14.47 9.43
N GLY A 110 -5.46 -15.50 9.77
CA GLY A 110 -5.17 -15.83 11.17
C GLY A 110 -6.43 -15.94 12.04
N ARG A 111 -7.54 -16.47 11.52
CA ARG A 111 -8.85 -16.69 12.18
C ARG A 111 -9.60 -15.42 12.60
N SER A 112 -8.90 -14.41 13.13
CA SER A 112 -9.51 -13.19 13.68
C SER A 112 -9.36 -11.96 12.79
N GLY A 113 -8.49 -12.02 11.78
CA GLY A 113 -8.19 -10.90 10.91
C GLY A 113 -9.22 -10.67 9.79
N GLU A 114 -8.82 -9.99 8.76
CA GLU A 114 -9.64 -9.63 7.60
C GLU A 114 -9.48 -10.68 6.48
N SER A 115 -10.55 -11.03 5.77
CA SER A 115 -10.45 -11.91 4.60
C SER A 115 -9.94 -11.13 3.37
N LEU A 116 -9.40 -11.84 2.35
CA LEU A 116 -8.98 -11.21 1.10
C LEU A 116 -10.13 -10.47 0.42
N LEU A 117 -11.37 -11.00 0.46
CA LEU A 117 -12.53 -10.32 -0.12
C LEU A 117 -12.87 -9.02 0.61
N GLN A 118 -12.79 -8.99 1.95
CA GLN A 118 -13.00 -7.77 2.72
C GLN A 118 -11.93 -6.72 2.41
N LEU A 119 -10.66 -7.14 2.37
CA LEU A 119 -9.53 -6.31 1.98
C LEU A 119 -9.72 -5.71 0.59
N SER A 120 -10.01 -6.57 -0.40
CA SER A 120 -10.21 -6.14 -1.80
C SER A 120 -11.38 -5.18 -1.94
N HIS A 121 -12.51 -5.44 -1.26
CA HIS A 121 -13.68 -4.58 -1.31
C HIS A 121 -13.36 -3.14 -0.83
N ARG A 122 -12.69 -2.98 0.33
CA ARG A 122 -12.39 -1.63 0.83
C ARG A 122 -11.35 -0.90 -0.02
N VAL A 123 -10.35 -1.61 -0.54
CA VAL A 123 -9.31 -1.02 -1.38
C VAL A 123 -9.88 -0.60 -2.74
N TYR A 124 -10.68 -1.46 -3.39
CA TYR A 124 -11.30 -1.15 -4.67
C TYR A 124 -12.26 0.03 -4.55
N SER A 125 -13.13 0.01 -3.52
CA SER A 125 -14.01 1.15 -3.25
C SER A 125 -13.24 2.47 -3.01
N ALA A 126 -12.05 2.41 -2.40
CA ALA A 126 -11.22 3.58 -2.24
C ALA A 126 -10.65 4.09 -3.58
N ILE A 127 -10.27 3.18 -4.48
CA ILE A 127 -9.76 3.54 -5.81
C ILE A 127 -10.89 4.12 -6.67
N ASP A 128 -12.09 3.52 -6.65
CA ASP A 128 -13.26 4.04 -7.36
C ASP A 128 -13.58 5.48 -6.92
N ASP A 129 -13.61 5.73 -5.62
CA ASP A 129 -13.82 7.08 -5.06
C ASP A 129 -12.71 8.07 -5.45
N ILE A 130 -11.46 7.62 -5.55
CA ILE A 130 -10.34 8.47 -5.99
C ILE A 130 -10.53 8.86 -7.46
N ILE A 131 -10.88 7.92 -8.30
CA ILE A 131 -11.12 8.15 -9.73
C ILE A 131 -12.28 9.15 -9.90
N GLU A 132 -13.37 8.97 -9.16
CA GLU A 132 -14.54 9.86 -9.22
C GLU A 132 -14.22 11.27 -8.70
N LYS A 133 -13.58 11.39 -7.53
CA LYS A 133 -13.37 12.67 -6.85
C LYS A 133 -12.20 13.48 -7.39
N PHE A 134 -11.20 12.82 -7.92
CA PHE A 134 -9.94 13.45 -8.38
C PHE A 134 -9.70 13.27 -9.88
N GLY A 135 -10.75 13.03 -10.66
CA GLY A 135 -10.65 12.94 -12.12
C GLY A 135 -9.84 14.08 -12.71
N GLY A 136 -8.90 13.77 -13.62
CA GLY A 136 -7.98 14.75 -14.21
C GLY A 136 -6.74 15.08 -13.37
N LYS A 137 -6.62 14.58 -12.12
CA LYS A 137 -5.42 14.73 -11.28
C LYS A 137 -4.65 13.43 -11.20
N ASN A 138 -3.35 13.54 -11.00
CA ASN A 138 -2.49 12.39 -10.71
C ASN A 138 -2.31 12.23 -9.19
N VAL A 139 -2.53 11.02 -8.71
CA VAL A 139 -2.61 10.71 -7.28
C VAL A 139 -1.51 9.75 -6.87
N LEU A 140 -0.80 10.04 -5.78
CA LEU A 140 0.12 9.10 -5.13
C LEU A 140 -0.57 8.45 -3.93
N ILE A 141 -0.70 7.12 -3.95
CA ILE A 141 -1.18 6.32 -2.81
C ILE A 141 0.02 5.80 -2.03
N VAL A 142 0.13 6.20 -0.75
CA VAL A 142 1.16 5.71 0.17
C VAL A 142 0.53 4.73 1.15
N SER A 143 0.89 3.46 1.02
CA SER A 143 0.23 2.38 1.75
C SER A 143 1.19 1.23 2.16
N HIS A 144 0.77 -0.01 2.06
CA HIS A 144 1.44 -1.18 2.63
C HIS A 144 1.54 -2.32 1.62
N GLY A 145 2.32 -3.36 1.94
CA GLY A 145 2.59 -4.46 1.02
C GLY A 145 1.34 -5.26 0.61
N GLY A 146 0.44 -5.54 1.55
CA GLY A 146 -0.83 -6.22 1.27
C GLY A 146 -1.77 -5.34 0.42
N ILE A 147 -1.83 -4.05 0.74
CA ILE A 147 -2.64 -3.06 0.01
C ILE A 147 -2.13 -2.89 -1.42
N CYS A 148 -0.82 -2.67 -1.60
CA CYS A 148 -0.23 -2.50 -2.93
C CYS A 148 -0.47 -3.73 -3.82
N ARG A 149 -0.44 -4.95 -3.24
CA ARG A 149 -0.79 -6.17 -3.97
C ARG A 149 -2.24 -6.17 -4.45
N VAL A 150 -3.17 -5.68 -3.63
CA VAL A 150 -4.58 -5.56 -4.02
C VAL A 150 -4.77 -4.44 -5.04
N ILE A 151 -4.07 -3.31 -4.89
CA ILE A 151 -4.07 -2.25 -5.92
C ILE A 151 -3.61 -2.80 -7.26
N GLU A 152 -2.55 -3.62 -7.30
CA GLU A 152 -2.09 -4.27 -8.53
C GLU A 152 -3.19 -5.10 -9.20
N THR A 153 -4.05 -5.81 -8.40
CA THR A 153 -5.16 -6.59 -8.97
C THR A 153 -6.33 -5.75 -9.49
N TYR A 154 -6.42 -4.50 -9.09
CA TYR A 154 -7.43 -3.58 -9.64
C TYR A 154 -7.10 -3.20 -11.09
N PHE A 155 -5.82 -3.02 -11.40
CA PHE A 155 -5.35 -2.55 -12.71
C PHE A 155 -4.92 -3.69 -13.64
N ASN A 156 -4.44 -4.81 -13.11
CA ASN A 156 -3.83 -5.89 -13.88
C ASN A 156 -4.42 -7.26 -13.53
N ASP A 157 -4.60 -8.08 -14.53
CA ASP A 157 -4.99 -9.49 -14.32
C ASP A 157 -3.88 -10.26 -13.59
N MET A 158 -4.27 -10.92 -12.51
CA MET A 158 -3.36 -11.74 -11.71
C MET A 158 -3.93 -13.14 -11.48
N THR A 159 -3.21 -14.16 -11.93
CA THR A 159 -3.47 -15.53 -11.48
C THR A 159 -3.14 -15.67 -9.99
N THR A 160 -3.70 -16.66 -9.31
CA THR A 160 -3.39 -16.97 -7.90
C THR A 160 -1.88 -17.10 -7.66
N ALA A 161 -1.16 -17.77 -8.58
CA ALA A 161 0.28 -17.93 -8.51
C ALA A 161 1.03 -16.59 -8.63
N LYS A 162 0.63 -15.73 -9.55
CA LYS A 162 1.20 -14.38 -9.71
C LYS A 162 0.93 -13.54 -8.46
N TYR A 163 -0.29 -13.54 -7.96
CA TYR A 163 -0.70 -12.83 -6.75
C TYR A 163 0.11 -13.28 -5.52
N SER A 164 0.27 -14.58 -5.31
CA SER A 164 1.00 -15.14 -4.17
C SER A 164 2.47 -14.68 -4.14
N ASN A 165 3.10 -14.60 -5.32
CA ASN A 165 4.52 -14.25 -5.47
C ASN A 165 4.78 -12.75 -5.67
N TRP A 166 3.73 -11.94 -5.90
CA TRP A 166 3.90 -10.51 -6.12
C TRP A 166 4.37 -9.81 -4.85
N PHE A 167 5.34 -8.92 -5.01
CA PHE A 167 5.95 -8.18 -3.92
C PHE A 167 6.34 -6.78 -4.36
N MET A 168 6.08 -5.79 -3.50
CA MET A 168 6.55 -4.43 -3.65
C MET A 168 7.59 -4.12 -2.57
N GLY A 169 8.76 -3.65 -2.97
CA GLY A 169 9.79 -3.15 -2.05
C GLY A 169 9.35 -1.90 -1.31
N ASN A 170 10.00 -1.60 -0.18
CA ASN A 170 9.74 -0.35 0.55
C ASN A 170 10.10 0.86 -0.34
N CYS A 171 9.22 1.84 -0.40
CA CYS A 171 9.34 3.06 -1.22
C CYS A 171 9.51 2.81 -2.73
N GLN A 172 9.26 1.60 -3.22
CA GLN A 172 9.14 1.35 -4.65
C GLN A 172 7.90 2.08 -5.19
N LEU A 173 8.01 2.66 -6.37
CA LEU A 173 6.92 3.39 -7.03
C LEU A 173 6.44 2.60 -8.25
N ILE A 174 5.12 2.42 -8.37
CA ILE A 174 4.46 1.83 -9.54
C ILE A 174 3.43 2.82 -10.06
N GLU A 175 3.39 3.00 -11.37
CA GLU A 175 2.46 3.85 -12.10
C GLU A 175 1.35 3.01 -12.74
N TYR A 176 0.11 3.47 -12.64
CA TYR A 176 -1.05 2.92 -13.33
C TYR A 176 -1.74 4.04 -14.12
N GLU A 177 -2.08 3.76 -15.36
CA GLU A 177 -2.79 4.68 -16.23
C GLU A 177 -4.28 4.34 -16.26
N ILE A 178 -5.13 5.35 -16.12
CA ILE A 178 -6.58 5.21 -16.21
C ILE A 178 -7.01 5.82 -17.52
N ASP A 179 -7.45 4.94 -18.44
CA ASP A 179 -8.07 5.36 -19.68
C ASP A 179 -9.46 5.90 -19.40
N GLU A 180 -9.78 7.09 -19.91
CA GLU A 180 -11.09 7.76 -19.73
C GLU A 180 -12.25 6.98 -20.38
N GLU A 181 -11.98 5.92 -21.15
CA GLU A 181 -12.98 5.09 -21.84
C GLU A 181 -13.53 3.92 -21.02
N ARG A 182 -13.13 3.74 -19.76
CA ARG A 182 -13.64 2.68 -18.86
C ARG A 182 -14.73 3.14 -17.89
N GLY A 183 -15.44 4.22 -18.20
CA GLY A 183 -16.59 4.71 -17.45
C GLY A 183 -17.92 4.14 -17.96
#